data_c847cef1d106e895ae7f0a7323b3eaf6
#
_entry.id   c847cef1d106e895ae7f0a7323b3eaf6
#
_cell.length_a   1.000
_cell.length_b   1.000
_cell.length_c   1.000
_cell.angle_alpha   90.00
_cell.angle_beta   90.00
_cell.angle_gamma   90.00
#
_symmetry.space_group_name_H-M   'P 1'
#
loop_
_entity.id
_entity.type
_entity.pdbx_description
1 polymer ?
#
loop_
_entity_poly.entity_id
_entity_poly.type
_entity_poly.pdbx_seq_one_letter_code
_entity_poly.pdbx_strand_id
1 'polypeptide(L)'
;MVESETRKEEYTIPLREFFDKGMTREVACRIGRLRALRRAITGQMEEINAALWSDLRKSGGEAYLTEIGMVLGEIDYHVKHLRRWVKPRRLATPLAFWPSKSRIMYEPYGVVLIIAPWNYPFQLLLEPLIGAISAGNCVVLKPSPFAPATAEVIKKIVAAVFEPGYVSVFDGEGDVVEQLLRERFDYIFFTGGSRFGQHVMEMAAKHLTPVTLELGGKSPCIVGRGANVEIAARRTAWGKFINAGQTCVAPDYVFVHEDQRAEFVEAIRLAVKRFYGDRPYESPDYPRIVHWEGTERLAHLMHSSGQVVIGGEVNVEEKYIAPTVLIDVDPNSPIMREEIFGPILPVLTYREIDDVIRFVNKREKPLALYYFGPEREAREVLNRTSSGGACVNDTIVHLANPRLPFGGVGMSGIGKYHGKASFELFSNLRSVVKSFTFFDNHFRYPPYKHLNLLKKFM
;
A
#
# COMPACT_ATOMS: atom_id res chain seq x y z
N MET A 1 26.45 39.09 -17.24
CA MET A 1 26.28 37.89 -16.40
C MET A 1 25.36 36.96 -17.13
N VAL A 2 25.91 35.91 -17.74
CA VAL A 2 25.14 34.87 -18.45
C VAL A 2 24.70 33.93 -17.34
N GLU A 3 23.40 33.92 -17.00
CA GLU A 3 22.82 32.85 -16.18
C GLU A 3 23.05 31.54 -16.92
N SER A 4 23.80 30.65 -16.28
CA SER A 4 23.89 29.27 -16.72
C SER A 4 22.51 28.64 -16.55
N GLU A 5 21.74 28.57 -17.63
CA GLU A 5 20.60 27.65 -17.71
C GLU A 5 21.17 26.23 -17.47
N THR A 6 21.11 25.79 -16.22
CA THR A 6 21.27 24.36 -15.90
C THR A 6 20.25 23.61 -16.74
N ARG A 7 20.72 22.85 -17.73
CA ARG A 7 19.94 21.89 -18.49
C ARG A 7 19.12 21.08 -17.48
N LYS A 8 17.81 21.31 -17.45
CA LYS A 8 16.88 20.43 -16.75
C LYS A 8 17.04 19.04 -17.37
N GLU A 9 17.57 18.11 -16.62
CA GLU A 9 17.54 16.71 -17.03
C GLU A 9 16.06 16.30 -17.08
N GLU A 10 15.55 16.12 -18.28
CA GLU A 10 14.17 15.68 -18.49
C GLU A 10 14.14 14.16 -18.34
N TYR A 11 13.84 13.71 -17.13
CA TYR A 11 13.82 12.29 -16.74
C TYR A 11 12.79 11.47 -17.52
N THR A 12 11.77 12.11 -18.07
CA THR A 12 10.64 11.44 -18.76
C THR A 12 10.85 11.26 -20.25
N ILE A 13 11.73 12.02 -20.91
CA ILE A 13 11.90 11.98 -22.38
C ILE A 13 12.25 10.58 -22.88
N PRO A 14 13.29 9.88 -22.38
CA PRO A 14 13.63 8.56 -22.90
C PRO A 14 12.50 7.53 -22.75
N LEU A 15 11.71 7.66 -21.67
CA LEU A 15 10.57 6.79 -21.41
C LEU A 15 9.40 7.07 -22.37
N ARG A 16 9.15 8.35 -22.69
CA ARG A 16 8.13 8.74 -23.67
C ARG A 16 8.47 8.25 -25.06
N GLU A 17 9.71 8.43 -25.49
CA GLU A 17 10.19 7.91 -26.78
C GLU A 17 10.07 6.37 -26.86
N PHE A 18 10.37 5.67 -25.76
CA PHE A 18 10.21 4.21 -25.71
C PHE A 18 8.73 3.80 -25.78
N PHE A 19 7.88 4.50 -25.02
CA PHE A 19 6.45 4.25 -25.02
C PHE A 19 5.82 4.46 -26.42
N ASP A 20 6.21 5.54 -27.12
CA ASP A 20 5.68 5.91 -28.44
C ASP A 20 6.05 4.89 -29.53
N LYS A 21 7.17 4.18 -29.38
CA LYS A 21 7.53 3.04 -30.23
C LYS A 21 6.56 1.87 -30.13
N GLY A 22 5.66 1.87 -29.11
CA GLY A 22 4.60 0.88 -28.95
C GLY A 22 5.04 -0.50 -28.46
N MET A 23 6.30 -0.65 -28.07
CA MET A 23 6.88 -1.92 -27.62
C MET A 23 6.17 -2.50 -26.39
N THR A 24 5.63 -1.64 -25.52
CA THR A 24 4.91 -2.05 -24.32
C THR A 24 3.48 -2.52 -24.57
N ARG A 25 2.94 -2.33 -25.78
CA ARG A 25 1.54 -2.67 -26.12
C ARG A 25 1.30 -4.17 -26.22
N GLU A 26 2.31 -4.93 -26.65
CA GLU A 26 2.19 -6.37 -26.78
C GLU A 26 2.11 -7.09 -25.43
N VAL A 27 1.04 -7.85 -25.22
CA VAL A 27 0.82 -8.62 -23.97
C VAL A 27 1.90 -9.68 -23.77
N ALA A 28 2.40 -10.29 -24.86
CA ALA A 28 3.47 -11.28 -24.80
C ALA A 28 4.77 -10.66 -24.27
N CYS A 29 5.10 -9.43 -24.69
CA CYS A 29 6.25 -8.68 -24.21
C CYS A 29 6.12 -8.42 -22.68
N ARG A 30 4.99 -7.89 -22.23
CA ARG A 30 4.73 -7.63 -20.79
C ARG A 30 4.90 -8.88 -19.94
N ILE A 31 4.30 -10.01 -20.36
CA ILE A 31 4.43 -11.31 -19.68
C ILE A 31 5.89 -11.77 -19.70
N GLY A 32 6.60 -11.57 -20.81
CA GLY A 32 8.03 -11.89 -20.94
C GLY A 32 8.87 -11.13 -19.92
N ARG A 33 8.63 -9.81 -19.75
CA ARG A 33 9.33 -8.97 -18.79
C ARG A 33 9.01 -9.35 -17.34
N LEU A 34 7.75 -9.61 -17.02
CA LEU A 34 7.35 -10.09 -15.67
C LEU A 34 8.03 -11.42 -15.32
N ARG A 35 8.13 -12.35 -16.27
CA ARG A 35 8.85 -13.61 -16.05
C ARG A 35 10.37 -13.40 -15.90
N ALA A 36 10.95 -12.46 -16.64
CA ALA A 36 12.35 -12.09 -16.49
C ALA A 36 12.61 -11.46 -15.11
N LEU A 37 11.75 -10.55 -14.68
CA LEU A 37 11.79 -9.95 -13.34
C LEU A 37 11.72 -11.03 -12.24
N ARG A 38 10.80 -11.98 -12.37
CA ARG A 38 10.70 -13.11 -11.45
C ARG A 38 12.01 -13.91 -11.35
N ARG A 39 12.61 -14.23 -12.49
CA ARG A 39 13.90 -14.97 -12.51
C ARG A 39 15.04 -14.16 -11.88
N ALA A 40 15.12 -12.88 -12.18
CA ALA A 40 16.14 -12.00 -11.62
C ALA A 40 16.02 -11.90 -10.09
N ILE A 41 14.79 -11.73 -9.57
CA ILE A 41 14.52 -11.72 -8.12
C ILE A 41 14.93 -13.06 -7.49
N THR A 42 14.49 -14.18 -8.09
CA THR A 42 14.82 -15.51 -7.55
C THR A 42 16.34 -15.79 -7.57
N GLY A 43 17.04 -15.32 -8.60
CA GLY A 43 18.50 -15.49 -8.73
C GLY A 43 19.33 -14.60 -7.80
N GLN A 44 18.74 -13.53 -7.25
CA GLN A 44 19.41 -12.59 -6.34
C GLN A 44 18.85 -12.60 -4.92
N MET A 45 18.18 -13.68 -4.52
CA MET A 45 17.46 -13.76 -3.25
C MET A 45 18.38 -13.55 -2.02
N GLU A 46 19.62 -14.05 -2.09
CA GLU A 46 20.61 -13.87 -1.04
C GLU A 46 21.05 -12.39 -0.91
N GLU A 47 21.26 -11.70 -2.06
CA GLU A 47 21.61 -10.27 -2.06
C GLU A 47 20.45 -9.41 -1.53
N ILE A 48 19.20 -9.74 -1.90
CA ILE A 48 18.02 -9.04 -1.39
C ILE A 48 17.90 -9.22 0.13
N ASN A 49 18.08 -10.45 0.64
CA ASN A 49 18.07 -10.71 2.09
C ASN A 49 19.18 -9.94 2.82
N ALA A 50 20.41 -9.93 2.27
CA ALA A 50 21.52 -9.18 2.84
C ALA A 50 21.25 -7.67 2.87
N ALA A 51 20.64 -7.12 1.82
CA ALA A 51 20.26 -5.72 1.74
C ALA A 51 19.18 -5.35 2.77
N LEU A 52 18.12 -6.13 2.89
CA LEU A 52 17.05 -5.93 3.88
C LEU A 52 17.55 -6.09 5.32
N TRP A 53 18.52 -6.97 5.54
CA TRP A 53 19.21 -7.05 6.82
C TRP A 53 20.04 -5.82 7.10
N SER A 54 20.79 -5.31 6.11
CA SER A 54 21.60 -4.11 6.23
C SER A 54 20.77 -2.87 6.58
N ASP A 55 19.65 -2.67 5.88
CA ASP A 55 18.80 -1.48 6.01
C ASP A 55 17.94 -1.52 7.29
N LEU A 56 17.34 -2.68 7.62
CA LEU A 56 16.29 -2.82 8.64
C LEU A 56 16.59 -3.93 9.68
N ARG A 57 17.69 -4.68 9.52
CA ARG A 57 17.96 -5.92 10.26
C ARG A 57 16.81 -6.94 10.17
N LYS A 58 16.14 -6.97 9.03
CA LYS A 58 15.04 -7.89 8.77
C LYS A 58 15.60 -9.29 8.50
N SER A 59 15.13 -10.33 9.23
CA SER A 59 15.55 -11.71 9.01
C SER A 59 15.12 -12.22 7.64
N GLY A 60 15.85 -13.21 7.08
CA GLY A 60 15.49 -13.79 5.79
C GLY A 60 14.10 -14.40 5.76
N GLY A 61 13.62 -14.92 6.90
CA GLY A 61 12.25 -15.42 7.05
C GLY A 61 11.22 -14.32 6.93
N GLU A 62 11.41 -13.21 7.65
CA GLU A 62 10.52 -12.06 7.60
C GLU A 62 10.60 -11.35 6.23
N ALA A 63 11.81 -11.17 5.68
CA ALA A 63 12.03 -10.60 4.35
C ALA A 63 11.29 -11.39 3.27
N TYR A 64 11.30 -12.72 3.34
CA TYR A 64 10.55 -13.55 2.40
C TYR A 64 9.04 -13.41 2.58
N LEU A 65 8.54 -13.49 3.81
CA LEU A 65 7.10 -13.44 4.09
C LEU A 65 6.47 -12.10 3.75
N THR A 66 7.20 -11.00 3.93
CA THR A 66 6.64 -9.64 3.86
C THR A 66 7.03 -8.88 2.60
N GLU A 67 8.08 -9.31 1.90
CA GLU A 67 8.56 -8.60 0.71
C GLU A 67 8.78 -9.54 -0.48
N ILE A 68 9.74 -10.44 -0.43
CA ILE A 68 10.13 -11.23 -1.61
C ILE A 68 8.99 -12.14 -2.08
N GLY A 69 8.39 -12.89 -1.16
CA GLY A 69 7.29 -13.81 -1.45
C GLY A 69 6.04 -13.11 -1.95
N MET A 70 5.75 -11.90 -1.42
CA MET A 70 4.65 -11.06 -1.88
C MET A 70 4.84 -10.65 -3.34
N VAL A 71 6.00 -10.09 -3.67
CA VAL A 71 6.35 -9.68 -5.04
C VAL A 71 6.31 -10.85 -6.02
N LEU A 72 6.89 -12.00 -5.65
CA LEU A 72 6.87 -13.21 -6.49
C LEU A 72 5.44 -13.70 -6.72
N GLY A 73 4.60 -13.69 -5.68
CA GLY A 73 3.19 -14.07 -5.76
C GLY A 73 2.39 -13.14 -6.66
N GLU A 74 2.63 -11.83 -6.57
CA GLU A 74 1.98 -10.82 -7.44
C GLU A 74 2.38 -11.00 -8.89
N ILE A 75 3.67 -11.24 -9.19
CA ILE A 75 4.13 -11.56 -10.55
C ILE A 75 3.43 -12.80 -11.10
N ASP A 76 3.40 -13.89 -10.33
CA ASP A 76 2.78 -15.15 -10.77
C ASP A 76 1.28 -14.97 -11.02
N TYR A 77 0.60 -14.19 -10.18
CA TYR A 77 -0.81 -13.87 -10.34
C TYR A 77 -1.08 -13.06 -11.60
N HIS A 78 -0.26 -12.03 -11.90
CA HIS A 78 -0.36 -11.23 -13.12
C HIS A 78 -0.06 -12.06 -14.38
N VAL A 79 1.04 -12.80 -14.40
CA VAL A 79 1.43 -13.67 -15.54
C VAL A 79 0.30 -14.65 -15.89
N LYS A 80 -0.34 -15.22 -14.88
CA LYS A 80 -1.45 -16.18 -15.06
C LYS A 80 -2.70 -15.55 -15.65
N HIS A 81 -3.02 -14.29 -15.29
CA HIS A 81 -4.32 -13.71 -15.58
C HIS A 81 -4.31 -12.61 -16.66
N LEU A 82 -3.15 -12.02 -16.97
CA LEU A 82 -3.03 -10.83 -17.81
C LEU A 82 -3.67 -11.00 -19.19
N ARG A 83 -3.48 -12.16 -19.85
CA ARG A 83 -4.11 -12.45 -21.16
C ARG A 83 -5.64 -12.34 -21.12
N ARG A 84 -6.25 -12.55 -19.97
CA ARG A 84 -7.71 -12.40 -19.77
C ARG A 84 -8.08 -10.97 -19.47
N TRP A 85 -7.29 -10.28 -18.63
CA TRP A 85 -7.62 -8.92 -18.20
C TRP A 85 -7.57 -7.89 -19.32
N VAL A 86 -6.61 -8.01 -20.23
CA VAL A 86 -6.47 -7.08 -21.37
C VAL A 86 -7.59 -7.19 -22.41
N LYS A 87 -8.43 -8.23 -22.35
CA LYS A 87 -9.54 -8.38 -23.28
C LYS A 87 -10.59 -7.29 -23.02
N PRO A 88 -11.11 -6.64 -24.09
CA PRO A 88 -12.15 -5.65 -23.92
C PRO A 88 -13.36 -6.21 -23.17
N ARG A 89 -13.81 -5.52 -22.14
CA ARG A 89 -15.00 -5.89 -21.38
C ARG A 89 -16.26 -5.44 -22.14
N ARG A 90 -17.05 -6.39 -22.61
CA ARG A 90 -18.33 -6.10 -23.26
C ARG A 90 -19.37 -5.71 -22.22
N LEU A 91 -20.17 -4.71 -22.55
CA LEU A 91 -21.28 -4.21 -21.75
C LEU A 91 -22.58 -4.28 -22.54
N ALA A 92 -23.70 -4.38 -21.83
CA ALA A 92 -25.01 -4.25 -22.42
C ALA A 92 -25.15 -2.86 -23.08
N THR A 93 -25.64 -2.82 -24.29
CA THR A 93 -25.96 -1.57 -24.99
C THR A 93 -27.46 -1.29 -24.81
N PRO A 94 -27.86 -0.09 -24.35
CA PRO A 94 -29.26 0.27 -24.24
C PRO A 94 -29.99 0.08 -25.57
N LEU A 95 -31.25 -0.34 -25.51
CA LEU A 95 -32.05 -0.67 -26.69
C LEU A 95 -32.16 0.52 -27.67
N ALA A 96 -32.19 1.75 -27.16
CA ALA A 96 -32.21 2.96 -27.96
C ALA A 96 -31.01 3.09 -28.94
N PHE A 97 -29.89 2.41 -28.65
CA PHE A 97 -28.69 2.41 -29.50
C PHE A 97 -28.48 1.08 -30.23
N TRP A 98 -29.46 0.18 -30.20
CA TRP A 98 -29.38 -1.07 -30.96
C TRP A 98 -29.32 -0.77 -32.48
N PRO A 99 -28.47 -1.47 -33.25
CA PRO A 99 -27.71 -2.69 -32.96
C PRO A 99 -26.24 -2.44 -32.53
N SER A 100 -25.91 -1.27 -32.02
CA SER A 100 -24.54 -0.94 -31.58
C SER A 100 -24.02 -1.92 -30.51
N LYS A 101 -22.70 -2.00 -30.38
CA LYS A 101 -21.99 -2.82 -29.37
C LYS A 101 -21.13 -1.93 -28.49
N SER A 102 -21.30 -2.05 -27.15
CA SER A 102 -20.54 -1.30 -26.15
C SER A 102 -19.45 -2.14 -25.52
N ARG A 103 -18.28 -1.55 -25.32
CA ARG A 103 -17.16 -2.19 -24.64
C ARG A 103 -16.28 -1.19 -23.92
N ILE A 104 -15.54 -1.65 -22.91
CA ILE A 104 -14.44 -0.93 -22.30
C ILE A 104 -13.13 -1.56 -22.80
N MET A 105 -12.19 -0.72 -23.23
CA MET A 105 -10.82 -1.10 -23.57
C MET A 105 -9.89 -0.57 -22.48
N TYR A 106 -8.87 -1.36 -22.15
CA TYR A 106 -7.83 -0.98 -21.21
C TYR A 106 -6.63 -0.45 -22.00
N GLU A 107 -6.22 0.77 -21.74
CA GLU A 107 -5.10 1.45 -22.40
C GLU A 107 -4.08 1.89 -21.34
N PRO A 108 -2.75 1.74 -21.56
CA PRO A 108 -1.77 2.32 -20.66
C PRO A 108 -1.91 3.85 -20.62
N TYR A 109 -1.62 4.46 -19.49
CA TYR A 109 -1.56 5.92 -19.38
C TYR A 109 -0.37 6.50 -20.14
N GLY A 110 0.82 5.88 -20.04
CA GLY A 110 2.06 6.38 -20.64
C GLY A 110 3.27 6.16 -19.74
N VAL A 111 3.80 7.24 -19.17
CA VAL A 111 4.94 7.23 -18.24
C VAL A 111 4.43 7.43 -16.81
N VAL A 112 4.72 6.47 -15.95
CA VAL A 112 4.27 6.43 -14.55
C VAL A 112 5.44 6.69 -13.61
N LEU A 113 5.23 7.50 -12.57
CA LEU A 113 6.16 7.65 -11.44
C LEU A 113 5.67 6.81 -10.26
N ILE A 114 6.57 6.00 -9.67
CA ILE A 114 6.32 5.24 -8.45
C ILE A 114 7.33 5.68 -7.39
N ILE A 115 6.83 6.24 -6.28
CA ILE A 115 7.62 6.67 -5.12
C ILE A 115 7.30 5.77 -3.95
N ALA A 116 8.30 5.07 -3.41
CA ALA A 116 8.11 4.12 -2.32
C ALA A 116 8.86 4.53 -1.05
N PRO A 117 8.33 4.15 0.14
CA PRO A 117 8.96 4.39 1.43
C PRO A 117 10.03 3.32 1.74
N TRP A 118 10.57 3.41 2.94
CA TRP A 118 11.69 2.62 3.44
C TRP A 118 11.29 1.37 4.26
N ASN A 119 10.05 1.26 4.70
CA ASN A 119 9.65 0.22 5.67
C ASN A 119 9.49 -1.18 5.05
N TYR A 120 9.05 -1.25 3.81
CA TYR A 120 9.06 -2.46 2.97
C TYR A 120 9.61 -2.05 1.59
N PRO A 121 10.92 -1.72 1.52
CA PRO A 121 11.49 -1.00 0.38
C PRO A 121 11.48 -1.82 -0.92
N PHE A 122 11.54 -3.14 -0.81
CA PHE A 122 11.50 -4.05 -1.96
C PHE A 122 10.07 -4.25 -2.45
N GLN A 123 9.15 -4.59 -1.56
CA GLN A 123 7.75 -4.88 -1.89
C GLN A 123 7.02 -3.63 -2.39
N LEU A 124 7.06 -2.53 -1.64
CA LEU A 124 6.29 -1.32 -1.94
C LEU A 124 6.76 -0.58 -3.21
N LEU A 125 7.95 -0.88 -3.71
CA LEU A 125 8.40 -0.37 -4.99
C LEU A 125 8.05 -1.31 -6.15
N LEU A 126 8.17 -2.63 -5.96
CA LEU A 126 8.02 -3.60 -7.05
C LEU A 126 6.57 -4.06 -7.30
N GLU A 127 5.70 -4.09 -6.29
CA GLU A 127 4.28 -4.45 -6.54
C GLU A 127 3.56 -3.44 -7.44
N PRO A 128 3.66 -2.11 -7.22
CA PRO A 128 3.11 -1.15 -8.16
C PRO A 128 3.77 -1.24 -9.55
N LEU A 129 5.09 -1.51 -9.62
CA LEU A 129 5.79 -1.73 -10.89
C LEU A 129 5.16 -2.89 -11.68
N ILE A 130 4.85 -4.01 -11.03
CA ILE A 130 4.20 -5.17 -11.67
C ILE A 130 2.85 -4.75 -12.28
N GLY A 131 2.07 -3.97 -11.55
CA GLY A 131 0.80 -3.41 -12.03
C GLY A 131 0.97 -2.51 -13.26
N ALA A 132 1.92 -1.57 -13.19
CA ALA A 132 2.20 -0.62 -14.26
C ALA A 132 2.71 -1.32 -15.54
N ILE A 133 3.64 -2.28 -15.42
CA ILE A 133 4.12 -3.11 -16.55
C ILE A 133 2.98 -3.95 -17.14
N SER A 134 2.14 -4.53 -16.31
CA SER A 134 0.97 -5.31 -16.77
C SER A 134 0.00 -4.48 -17.58
N ALA A 135 -0.21 -3.22 -17.21
CA ALA A 135 -1.04 -2.27 -17.95
C ALA A 135 -0.37 -1.79 -19.25
N GLY A 136 0.98 -1.84 -19.34
CA GLY A 136 1.77 -1.47 -20.53
C GLY A 136 2.38 -0.08 -20.45
N ASN A 137 2.58 0.46 -19.25
CA ASN A 137 3.26 1.75 -19.03
C ASN A 137 4.78 1.60 -19.01
N CYS A 138 5.48 2.70 -19.29
CA CYS A 138 6.87 2.90 -18.90
C CYS A 138 6.92 3.47 -17.47
N VAL A 139 7.99 3.21 -16.71
CA VAL A 139 7.98 3.49 -15.28
C VAL A 139 9.28 4.15 -14.81
N VAL A 140 9.14 5.22 -14.05
CA VAL A 140 10.20 5.79 -13.21
C VAL A 140 9.99 5.30 -11.79
N LEU A 141 11.02 4.71 -11.20
CA LEU A 141 11.07 4.24 -9.82
C LEU A 141 11.90 5.19 -8.97
N LYS A 142 11.35 5.61 -7.85
CA LYS A 142 12.05 6.42 -6.84
C LYS A 142 12.03 5.69 -5.49
N PRO A 143 13.08 4.87 -5.21
CA PRO A 143 13.24 4.22 -3.91
C PRO A 143 13.52 5.25 -2.80
N SER A 144 13.31 4.85 -1.57
CA SER A 144 13.61 5.67 -0.40
C SER A 144 15.14 5.77 -0.17
N PRO A 145 15.67 6.96 0.17
CA PRO A 145 17.07 7.11 0.55
C PRO A 145 17.40 6.44 1.90
N PHE A 146 16.42 6.14 2.73
CA PHE A 146 16.61 5.45 4.01
C PHE A 146 16.77 3.92 3.90
N ALA A 147 16.69 3.36 2.68
CA ALA A 147 16.97 1.95 2.42
C ALA A 147 17.95 1.80 1.23
N PRO A 148 19.19 2.30 1.37
CA PRO A 148 20.13 2.41 0.26
C PRO A 148 20.62 1.06 -0.26
N ALA A 149 20.82 0.07 0.62
CA ALA A 149 21.26 -1.26 0.20
C ALA A 149 20.19 -1.96 -0.65
N THR A 150 18.93 -1.87 -0.25
CA THR A 150 17.80 -2.41 -1.02
C THR A 150 17.60 -1.67 -2.34
N ALA A 151 17.75 -0.34 -2.36
CA ALA A 151 17.70 0.46 -3.58
C ALA A 151 18.74 0.01 -4.61
N GLU A 152 19.97 -0.27 -4.17
CA GLU A 152 21.06 -0.73 -5.04
C GLU A 152 20.78 -2.10 -5.65
N VAL A 153 20.24 -3.04 -4.87
CA VAL A 153 19.85 -4.35 -5.40
C VAL A 153 18.70 -4.22 -6.42
N ILE A 154 17.71 -3.38 -6.14
CA ILE A 154 16.62 -3.10 -7.08
C ILE A 154 17.16 -2.52 -8.39
N LYS A 155 18.11 -1.59 -8.36
CA LYS A 155 18.75 -1.05 -9.56
C LYS A 155 19.38 -2.14 -10.41
N LYS A 156 20.14 -3.05 -9.79
CA LYS A 156 20.76 -4.19 -10.48
C LYS A 156 19.72 -5.09 -11.14
N ILE A 157 18.63 -5.42 -10.42
CA ILE A 157 17.52 -6.23 -10.94
C ILE A 157 16.86 -5.55 -12.12
N VAL A 158 16.54 -4.26 -12.00
CA VAL A 158 15.88 -3.47 -13.05
C VAL A 158 16.78 -3.40 -14.30
N ALA A 159 18.05 -3.07 -14.14
CA ALA A 159 19.01 -2.98 -15.24
C ALA A 159 19.23 -4.33 -15.98
N ALA A 160 19.11 -5.46 -15.28
CA ALA A 160 19.21 -6.79 -15.88
C ALA A 160 17.95 -7.22 -16.66
N VAL A 161 16.80 -6.58 -16.41
CA VAL A 161 15.51 -7.02 -16.96
C VAL A 161 14.94 -6.05 -18.00
N PHE A 162 15.11 -4.75 -17.79
CA PHE A 162 14.47 -3.71 -18.59
C PHE A 162 15.49 -2.85 -19.31
N GLU A 163 15.16 -2.45 -20.53
CA GLU A 163 15.90 -1.44 -21.26
C GLU A 163 15.79 -0.06 -20.59
N PRO A 164 16.85 0.75 -20.65
CA PRO A 164 16.74 2.18 -20.35
C PRO A 164 15.61 2.81 -21.18
N GLY A 165 14.72 3.54 -20.54
CA GLY A 165 13.51 4.08 -21.18
C GLY A 165 12.27 3.20 -21.03
N TYR A 166 12.38 1.91 -20.67
CA TYR A 166 11.22 1.15 -20.23
C TYR A 166 10.99 1.29 -18.73
N VAL A 167 12.01 0.98 -17.93
CA VAL A 167 12.00 1.22 -16.49
C VAL A 167 13.32 1.87 -16.09
N SER A 168 13.25 3.01 -15.43
CA SER A 168 14.40 3.73 -14.88
C SER A 168 14.29 3.87 -13.37
N VAL A 169 15.43 3.80 -12.68
CA VAL A 169 15.50 3.98 -11.22
C VAL A 169 16.32 5.24 -10.94
N PHE A 170 15.72 6.18 -10.23
CA PHE A 170 16.39 7.40 -9.76
C PHE A 170 16.43 7.39 -8.24
N ASP A 171 17.60 7.16 -7.68
CA ASP A 171 17.86 7.29 -6.25
C ASP A 171 18.33 8.69 -5.91
N GLY A 172 18.47 8.97 -4.64
CA GLY A 172 18.89 10.26 -4.10
C GLY A 172 17.94 10.79 -3.05
N GLU A 173 18.29 11.93 -2.50
CA GLU A 173 17.56 12.60 -1.42
C GLU A 173 16.37 13.44 -1.92
N GLY A 174 15.86 14.32 -1.06
CA GLY A 174 14.64 15.09 -1.30
C GLY A 174 14.64 15.97 -2.56
N ASP A 175 15.78 16.47 -3.00
CA ASP A 175 15.92 17.27 -4.22
C ASP A 175 15.58 16.47 -5.50
N VAL A 176 15.93 15.19 -5.55
CA VAL A 176 15.61 14.30 -6.69
C VAL A 176 14.11 14.09 -6.80
N VAL A 177 13.42 13.85 -5.68
CA VAL A 177 11.97 13.66 -5.72
C VAL A 177 11.24 14.94 -6.11
N GLU A 178 11.73 16.10 -5.66
CA GLU A 178 11.18 17.41 -6.05
C GLU A 178 11.37 17.70 -7.55
N GLN A 179 12.51 17.31 -8.12
CA GLN A 179 12.75 17.45 -9.57
C GLN A 179 11.79 16.55 -10.34
N LEU A 180 11.63 15.28 -9.95
CA LEU A 180 10.68 14.35 -10.57
C LEU A 180 9.25 14.89 -10.49
N LEU A 181 8.81 15.42 -9.34
CA LEU A 181 7.45 15.96 -9.18
C LEU A 181 7.18 17.24 -10.00
N ARG A 182 8.22 17.91 -10.49
CA ARG A 182 8.06 19.04 -11.43
C ARG A 182 7.83 18.60 -12.85
N GLU A 183 8.19 17.37 -13.22
CA GLU A 183 7.95 16.83 -14.55
C GLU A 183 6.52 16.34 -14.73
N ARG A 184 6.09 16.28 -15.98
CA ARG A 184 4.80 15.74 -16.34
C ARG A 184 4.86 14.24 -16.46
N PHE A 185 4.25 13.53 -15.49
CA PHE A 185 3.91 12.12 -15.59
C PHE A 185 2.47 11.92 -16.01
N ASP A 186 2.12 10.75 -16.52
CA ASP A 186 0.76 10.41 -16.90
C ASP A 186 0.00 9.70 -15.77
N TYR A 187 0.73 9.24 -14.73
CA TYR A 187 0.21 8.72 -13.47
C TYR A 187 1.29 8.80 -12.39
N ILE A 188 0.90 9.05 -11.13
CA ILE A 188 1.82 8.98 -9.98
C ILE A 188 1.25 8.02 -8.94
N PHE A 189 2.07 7.08 -8.51
CA PHE A 189 1.79 6.19 -7.37
C PHE A 189 2.76 6.53 -6.24
N PHE A 190 2.22 6.89 -5.11
CA PHE A 190 2.98 7.29 -3.93
C PHE A 190 2.58 6.47 -2.72
N THR A 191 3.56 5.95 -1.99
CA THR A 191 3.37 5.36 -0.67
C THR A 191 4.23 6.10 0.34
N GLY A 192 3.65 6.57 1.45
CA GLY A 192 4.39 7.30 2.48
C GLY A 192 3.50 8.05 3.47
N GLY A 193 4.06 9.06 4.13
CA GLY A 193 3.33 9.86 5.11
C GLY A 193 2.33 10.83 4.47
N SER A 194 1.21 11.09 5.15
CA SER A 194 0.09 11.89 4.63
C SER A 194 0.49 13.32 4.25
N ARG A 195 1.40 13.95 4.99
CA ARG A 195 1.88 15.31 4.67
C ARG A 195 2.58 15.36 3.31
N PHE A 196 3.46 14.40 3.03
CA PHE A 196 4.14 14.35 1.74
C PHE A 196 3.21 13.87 0.63
N GLY A 197 2.23 12.99 0.92
CA GLY A 197 1.19 12.61 -0.02
C GLY A 197 0.34 13.79 -0.49
N GLN A 198 0.01 14.73 0.41
CA GLN A 198 -0.65 16.00 0.03
C GLN A 198 0.22 16.82 -0.93
N HIS A 199 1.52 16.95 -0.64
CA HIS A 199 2.46 17.64 -1.53
C HIS A 199 2.56 16.98 -2.92
N VAL A 200 2.62 15.65 -2.99
CA VAL A 200 2.58 14.91 -4.26
C VAL A 200 1.31 15.25 -5.05
N MET A 201 0.16 15.29 -4.39
CA MET A 201 -1.11 15.62 -5.01
C MET A 201 -1.15 17.07 -5.51
N GLU A 202 -0.61 18.03 -4.75
CA GLU A 202 -0.49 19.44 -5.15
C GLU A 202 0.38 19.61 -6.41
N MET A 203 1.50 18.87 -6.46
CA MET A 203 2.39 18.92 -7.63
C MET A 203 1.75 18.25 -8.85
N ALA A 204 1.09 17.12 -8.68
CA ALA A 204 0.37 16.41 -9.74
C ALA A 204 -0.77 17.25 -10.33
N ALA A 205 -1.45 18.05 -9.51
CA ALA A 205 -2.55 18.91 -9.94
C ALA A 205 -2.13 19.95 -11.01
N LYS A 206 -0.86 20.37 -11.02
CA LYS A 206 -0.32 21.32 -12.03
C LYS A 206 -0.38 20.76 -13.45
N HIS A 207 -0.39 19.45 -13.59
CA HIS A 207 -0.42 18.74 -14.86
C HIS A 207 -1.71 17.92 -15.06
N LEU A 208 -2.66 18.00 -14.12
CA LEU A 208 -3.87 17.15 -14.06
C LEU A 208 -3.51 15.65 -14.05
N THR A 209 -2.36 15.31 -13.48
CA THR A 209 -1.91 13.92 -13.37
C THR A 209 -2.70 13.18 -12.31
N PRO A 210 -3.36 12.05 -12.64
CA PRO A 210 -4.03 11.23 -11.64
C PRO A 210 -3.03 10.61 -10.66
N VAL A 211 -3.44 10.48 -9.39
CA VAL A 211 -2.60 9.96 -8.32
C VAL A 211 -3.25 8.80 -7.59
N THR A 212 -2.43 7.85 -7.15
CA THR A 212 -2.75 6.94 -6.05
C THR A 212 -1.86 7.28 -4.87
N LEU A 213 -2.48 7.40 -3.70
CA LEU A 213 -1.80 7.70 -2.45
C LEU A 213 -2.07 6.57 -1.46
N GLU A 214 -1.04 5.84 -1.10
CA GLU A 214 -1.06 4.85 -0.03
C GLU A 214 -0.42 5.48 1.22
N LEU A 215 -1.25 5.82 2.17
CA LEU A 215 -0.86 6.58 3.35
C LEU A 215 -1.03 5.73 4.61
N GLY A 216 -0.68 6.29 5.75
CA GLY A 216 -0.82 5.61 7.04
C GLY A 216 -2.16 5.88 7.72
N GLY A 217 -2.14 5.75 9.02
CA GLY A 217 -3.27 6.05 9.89
C GLY A 217 -3.20 5.27 11.20
N LYS A 218 -4.08 5.63 12.13
CA LYS A 218 -4.16 4.96 13.42
C LYS A 218 -5.12 3.76 13.34
N SER A 219 -4.61 2.62 12.89
CA SER A 219 -5.38 1.39 12.70
C SER A 219 -5.82 0.78 14.04
N PRO A 220 -7.12 0.79 14.40
CA PRO A 220 -7.62 0.22 15.63
C PRO A 220 -7.63 -1.31 15.58
N CYS A 221 -7.32 -1.92 16.72
CA CYS A 221 -7.58 -3.32 16.99
C CYS A 221 -8.59 -3.42 18.14
N ILE A 222 -9.68 -4.14 17.95
CA ILE A 222 -10.78 -4.24 18.92
C ILE A 222 -10.91 -5.70 19.34
N VAL A 223 -10.77 -5.97 20.64
CA VAL A 223 -10.95 -7.30 21.23
C VAL A 223 -12.26 -7.30 21.98
N GLY A 224 -13.27 -7.90 21.37
CA GLY A 224 -14.64 -7.99 21.92
C GLY A 224 -14.73 -8.97 23.09
N ARG A 225 -15.73 -8.80 23.95
CA ARG A 225 -15.94 -9.59 25.17
C ARG A 225 -15.96 -11.12 24.93
N GLY A 226 -16.42 -11.57 23.77
CA GLY A 226 -16.47 -12.99 23.38
C GLY A 226 -15.26 -13.48 22.58
N ALA A 227 -14.17 -12.73 22.53
CA ALA A 227 -12.96 -13.11 21.79
C ALA A 227 -12.21 -14.24 22.50
N ASN A 228 -11.54 -15.09 21.70
CA ASN A 228 -10.48 -15.92 22.23
C ASN A 228 -9.24 -15.05 22.49
N VAL A 229 -9.00 -14.72 23.75
CA VAL A 229 -7.98 -13.75 24.17
C VAL A 229 -6.57 -14.17 23.77
N GLU A 230 -6.23 -15.45 23.92
CA GLU A 230 -4.91 -15.97 23.55
C GLU A 230 -4.63 -15.81 22.04
N ILE A 231 -5.61 -16.15 21.20
CA ILE A 231 -5.49 -15.99 19.74
C ILE A 231 -5.44 -14.51 19.38
N ALA A 232 -6.31 -13.68 19.96
CA ALA A 232 -6.34 -12.23 19.72
C ALA A 232 -4.99 -11.59 20.07
N ALA A 233 -4.46 -11.88 21.26
CA ALA A 233 -3.18 -11.37 21.73
C ALA A 233 -2.02 -11.83 20.82
N ARG A 234 -1.94 -13.11 20.47
CA ARG A 234 -0.88 -13.63 19.60
C ARG A 234 -0.89 -13.00 18.22
N ARG A 235 -2.07 -12.88 17.58
CA ARG A 235 -2.21 -12.26 16.26
C ARG A 235 -1.98 -10.75 16.29
N THR A 236 -2.40 -10.08 17.35
CA THR A 236 -2.13 -8.66 17.58
C THR A 236 -0.63 -8.42 17.79
N ALA A 237 0.04 -9.23 18.62
CA ALA A 237 1.48 -9.15 18.84
C ALA A 237 2.25 -9.34 17.54
N TRP A 238 1.89 -10.34 16.74
CA TRP A 238 2.51 -10.55 15.44
C TRP A 238 2.30 -9.37 14.50
N GLY A 239 1.06 -8.91 14.30
CA GLY A 239 0.76 -7.78 13.43
C GLY A 239 1.36 -6.46 13.90
N LYS A 240 1.60 -6.31 15.22
CA LYS A 240 2.22 -5.10 15.78
C LYS A 240 3.73 -5.11 15.72
N PHE A 241 4.39 -6.25 15.98
CA PHE A 241 5.83 -6.28 16.20
C PHE A 241 6.64 -6.75 14.97
N ILE A 242 5.99 -7.29 13.94
CA ILE A 242 6.60 -7.50 12.62
C ILE A 242 7.16 -6.16 12.10
N ASN A 243 8.33 -6.20 11.48
CA ASN A 243 9.07 -5.01 11.03
C ASN A 243 9.28 -3.94 12.13
N ALA A 244 9.39 -4.38 13.40
CA ALA A 244 9.44 -3.51 14.58
C ALA A 244 8.27 -2.49 14.61
N GLY A 245 7.08 -2.87 14.14
CA GLY A 245 5.90 -2.01 14.09
C GLY A 245 5.89 -0.91 13.03
N GLN A 246 6.88 -0.88 12.16
CA GLN A 246 7.02 0.10 11.08
C GLN A 246 6.16 -0.32 9.87
N THR A 247 4.86 -0.46 10.08
CA THR A 247 3.89 -1.00 9.12
C THR A 247 2.63 -0.15 9.14
N CYS A 248 2.23 0.36 7.99
CA CYS A 248 1.06 1.24 7.83
C CYS A 248 -0.26 0.61 8.25
N VAL A 249 -0.34 -0.71 8.27
CA VAL A 249 -1.50 -1.50 8.74
C VAL A 249 -1.26 -2.15 10.10
N ALA A 250 -0.15 -1.88 10.81
CA ALA A 250 0.05 -2.41 12.16
C ALA A 250 -1.11 -1.99 13.08
N PRO A 251 -1.57 -2.85 14.00
CA PRO A 251 -2.40 -2.41 15.10
C PRO A 251 -1.74 -1.22 15.81
N ASP A 252 -2.31 -0.04 15.68
CA ASP A 252 -1.69 1.17 16.22
C ASP A 252 -2.04 1.38 17.69
N TYR A 253 -3.23 0.91 18.07
CA TYR A 253 -3.71 0.79 19.45
C TYR A 253 -4.74 -0.34 19.56
N VAL A 254 -4.95 -0.84 20.78
CA VAL A 254 -5.95 -1.87 21.06
C VAL A 254 -7.01 -1.36 22.02
N PHE A 255 -8.27 -1.62 21.72
CA PHE A 255 -9.34 -1.65 22.69
C PHE A 255 -9.62 -3.08 23.13
N VAL A 256 -9.54 -3.35 24.43
CA VAL A 256 -9.91 -4.64 25.01
C VAL A 256 -11.04 -4.45 26.04
N HIS A 257 -12.01 -5.38 26.06
CA HIS A 257 -13.05 -5.34 27.09
C HIS A 257 -12.42 -5.36 28.49
N GLU A 258 -12.90 -4.52 29.43
CA GLU A 258 -12.25 -4.34 30.73
C GLU A 258 -12.03 -5.63 31.51
N ASP A 259 -12.97 -6.59 31.43
CA ASP A 259 -12.87 -7.92 32.09
C ASP A 259 -11.69 -8.76 31.57
N GLN A 260 -11.21 -8.49 30.36
CA GLN A 260 -10.19 -9.30 29.67
C GLN A 260 -8.81 -8.61 29.60
N ARG A 261 -8.67 -7.37 30.13
CA ARG A 261 -7.42 -6.59 30.00
C ARG A 261 -6.20 -7.35 30.56
N ALA A 262 -6.32 -7.85 31.78
CA ALA A 262 -5.19 -8.51 32.44
C ALA A 262 -4.76 -9.78 31.68
N GLU A 263 -5.72 -10.60 31.26
CA GLU A 263 -5.49 -11.81 30.49
C GLU A 263 -4.86 -11.48 29.14
N PHE A 264 -5.35 -10.44 28.44
CA PHE A 264 -4.83 -10.01 27.15
C PHE A 264 -3.37 -9.52 27.25
N VAL A 265 -3.05 -8.70 28.25
CA VAL A 265 -1.68 -8.20 28.45
C VAL A 265 -0.71 -9.36 28.75
N GLU A 266 -1.12 -10.32 29.59
CA GLU A 266 -0.28 -11.48 29.87
C GLU A 266 -0.12 -12.38 28.63
N ALA A 267 -1.17 -12.58 27.86
CA ALA A 267 -1.10 -13.32 26.60
C ALA A 267 -0.18 -12.62 25.55
N ILE A 268 -0.15 -11.29 25.48
CA ILE A 268 0.83 -10.53 24.68
C ILE A 268 2.25 -10.78 25.16
N ARG A 269 2.50 -10.76 26.48
CA ARG A 269 3.82 -11.04 27.09
C ARG A 269 4.33 -12.41 26.64
N LEU A 270 3.48 -13.43 26.76
CA LEU A 270 3.82 -14.80 26.34
C LEU A 270 4.07 -14.90 24.83
N ALA A 271 3.28 -14.17 24.03
CA ALA A 271 3.50 -14.13 22.57
C ALA A 271 4.84 -13.50 22.20
N VAL A 272 5.19 -12.35 22.79
CA VAL A 272 6.47 -11.66 22.57
C VAL A 272 7.64 -12.57 22.97
N LYS A 273 7.55 -13.20 24.14
CA LYS A 273 8.58 -14.16 24.60
C LYS A 273 8.72 -15.34 23.63
N ARG A 274 7.62 -15.86 23.12
CA ARG A 274 7.63 -16.97 22.13
C ARG A 274 8.25 -16.57 20.80
N PHE A 275 8.03 -15.33 20.33
CA PHE A 275 8.49 -14.86 19.04
C PHE A 275 9.98 -14.46 19.08
N TYR A 276 10.39 -13.76 20.12
CA TYR A 276 11.69 -13.10 20.19
C TYR A 276 12.57 -13.53 21.35
N GLY A 277 12.11 -14.49 22.19
CA GLY A 277 12.84 -14.97 23.39
C GLY A 277 12.70 -14.01 24.57
N ASP A 278 13.51 -14.30 25.60
CA ASP A 278 13.53 -13.46 26.83
C ASP A 278 14.26 -12.13 26.62
N ARG A 279 15.08 -12.04 25.59
CA ARG A 279 15.90 -10.86 25.23
C ARG A 279 15.69 -10.51 23.75
N PRO A 280 14.62 -9.81 23.40
CA PRO A 280 14.31 -9.45 22.01
C PRO A 280 15.43 -8.72 21.27
N TYR A 281 16.28 -7.98 22.00
CA TYR A 281 17.46 -7.32 21.45
C TYR A 281 18.43 -8.30 20.75
N GLU A 282 18.59 -9.48 21.29
CA GLU A 282 19.48 -10.54 20.76
C GLU A 282 18.81 -11.41 19.70
N SER A 283 17.50 -11.33 19.56
CA SER A 283 16.76 -12.14 18.59
C SER A 283 17.18 -11.82 17.15
N PRO A 284 17.53 -12.84 16.35
CA PRO A 284 17.79 -12.64 14.92
C PRO A 284 16.53 -12.26 14.13
N ASP A 285 15.34 -12.52 14.66
CA ASP A 285 14.06 -12.29 14.03
C ASP A 285 13.41 -10.96 14.44
N TYR A 286 14.08 -10.14 15.27
CA TYR A 286 13.55 -8.84 15.65
C TYR A 286 14.28 -7.70 14.92
N PRO A 287 13.57 -6.96 14.03
CA PRO A 287 14.15 -5.88 13.23
C PRO A 287 14.59 -4.66 14.06
N ARG A 288 15.06 -3.63 13.37
CA ARG A 288 15.43 -2.35 13.95
C ARG A 288 14.61 -1.20 13.37
N ILE A 289 14.55 -0.11 14.10
CA ILE A 289 14.03 1.17 13.59
C ILE A 289 14.99 1.66 12.50
N VAL A 290 14.45 2.24 11.43
CA VAL A 290 15.25 2.58 10.24
C VAL A 290 16.35 3.63 10.54
N HIS A 291 16.06 4.62 11.40
CA HIS A 291 16.99 5.71 11.73
C HIS A 291 16.88 6.12 13.19
N TRP A 292 17.90 6.77 13.71
CA TRP A 292 18.03 7.14 15.13
C TRP A 292 16.97 8.17 15.55
N GLU A 293 16.63 9.17 14.70
CA GLU A 293 15.58 10.16 14.99
C GLU A 293 14.21 9.50 15.21
N GLY A 294 13.92 8.46 14.45
CA GLY A 294 12.70 7.67 14.65
C GLY A 294 12.70 6.96 15.99
N THR A 295 13.87 6.47 16.44
CA THR A 295 14.02 5.84 17.75
C THR A 295 13.80 6.83 18.88
N GLU A 296 14.38 8.03 18.80
CA GLU A 296 14.17 9.09 19.78
C GLU A 296 12.72 9.56 19.86
N ARG A 297 12.07 9.77 18.69
CA ARG A 297 10.64 10.13 18.65
C ARG A 297 9.79 9.09 19.36
N LEU A 298 10.02 7.81 19.06
CA LEU A 298 9.27 6.71 19.66
C LEU A 298 9.52 6.60 21.17
N ALA A 299 10.75 6.76 21.62
CA ALA A 299 11.09 6.78 23.04
C ALA A 299 10.37 7.93 23.78
N HIS A 300 10.33 9.13 23.18
CA HIS A 300 9.59 10.25 23.73
C HIS A 300 8.08 9.97 23.83
N LEU A 301 7.46 9.42 22.78
CA LEU A 301 6.05 9.02 22.78
C LEU A 301 5.74 7.98 23.87
N MET A 302 6.62 7.00 24.04
CA MET A 302 6.49 5.96 25.06
C MET A 302 6.46 6.53 26.48
N HIS A 303 7.45 7.38 26.80
CA HIS A 303 7.60 7.93 28.15
C HIS A 303 6.55 8.98 28.51
N SER A 304 5.92 9.60 27.52
CA SER A 304 4.94 10.68 27.73
C SER A 304 3.46 10.23 27.73
N SER A 305 3.19 8.93 27.58
CA SER A 305 1.83 8.55 27.18
C SER A 305 1.11 7.49 28.01
N GLY A 306 1.76 6.82 28.96
CA GLY A 306 1.12 5.78 29.78
C GLY A 306 2.13 4.98 30.60
N GLN A 307 1.66 3.92 31.25
CA GLN A 307 2.49 3.01 32.05
C GLN A 307 3.01 1.86 31.17
N VAL A 308 4.32 1.69 31.13
CA VAL A 308 4.96 0.53 30.48
C VAL A 308 4.77 -0.72 31.36
N VAL A 309 4.22 -1.79 30.78
CA VAL A 309 4.01 -3.10 31.46
C VAL A 309 4.74 -4.25 30.78
N ILE A 310 5.17 -4.07 29.54
CA ILE A 310 6.02 -5.02 28.78
C ILE A 310 7.04 -4.19 28.02
N GLY A 311 8.31 -4.64 27.97
CA GLY A 311 9.39 -3.98 27.24
C GLY A 311 9.80 -2.65 27.86
N GLY A 312 10.00 -1.63 27.04
CA GLY A 312 10.40 -0.29 27.46
C GLY A 312 11.89 -0.01 27.30
N GLU A 313 12.70 -1.02 26.99
CA GLU A 313 14.13 -0.85 26.75
C GLU A 313 14.36 -0.13 25.41
N VAL A 314 15.25 0.86 25.43
CA VAL A 314 15.65 1.67 24.28
C VAL A 314 17.15 1.69 24.15
N ASN A 315 17.65 1.51 22.93
CA ASN A 315 19.03 1.79 22.57
C ASN A 315 19.04 2.58 21.26
N VAL A 316 19.27 3.90 21.36
CA VAL A 316 19.20 4.81 20.21
C VAL A 316 20.31 4.53 19.20
N GLU A 317 21.52 4.23 19.67
CA GLU A 317 22.69 3.95 18.81
C GLU A 317 22.45 2.70 17.95
N GLU A 318 21.83 1.67 18.52
CA GLU A 318 21.46 0.43 17.85
C GLU A 318 20.08 0.49 17.17
N LYS A 319 19.44 1.63 17.19
CA LYS A 319 18.10 1.87 16.63
C LYS A 319 17.08 0.84 17.14
N TYR A 320 17.17 0.51 18.43
CA TYR A 320 16.37 -0.53 19.06
C TYR A 320 15.36 0.05 20.04
N ILE A 321 14.14 -0.45 19.96
CA ILE A 321 13.10 -0.35 20.98
C ILE A 321 12.52 -1.74 21.18
N ALA A 322 12.45 -2.22 22.42
CA ALA A 322 11.83 -3.48 22.74
C ALA A 322 10.35 -3.50 22.34
N PRO A 323 9.78 -4.67 22.00
CA PRO A 323 8.33 -4.83 21.92
C PRO A 323 7.68 -4.34 23.21
N THR A 324 6.94 -3.22 23.11
CA THR A 324 6.47 -2.47 24.30
C THR A 324 4.95 -2.41 24.34
N VAL A 325 4.38 -2.62 25.54
CA VAL A 325 2.95 -2.43 25.78
C VAL A 325 2.74 -1.37 26.86
N LEU A 326 1.87 -0.44 26.57
CA LEU A 326 1.42 0.61 27.48
C LEU A 326 -0.02 0.35 27.93
N ILE A 327 -0.29 0.57 29.23
CA ILE A 327 -1.64 0.63 29.80
C ILE A 327 -1.89 2.02 30.41
N ASP A 328 -3.12 2.26 30.82
CA ASP A 328 -3.57 3.51 31.45
C ASP A 328 -3.20 4.75 30.60
N VAL A 329 -3.35 4.58 29.29
CA VAL A 329 -3.06 5.60 28.27
C VAL A 329 -4.22 6.57 28.17
N ASP A 330 -3.93 7.88 28.34
CA ASP A 330 -4.93 8.92 28.05
C ASP A 330 -5.25 8.92 26.53
N PRO A 331 -6.54 8.78 26.15
CA PRO A 331 -6.97 8.87 24.76
C PRO A 331 -6.58 10.16 24.02
N ASN A 332 -6.17 11.21 24.74
CA ASN A 332 -5.71 12.49 24.20
C ASN A 332 -4.17 12.66 24.26
N SER A 333 -3.44 11.68 24.76
CA SER A 333 -1.97 11.72 24.82
C SER A 333 -1.33 11.78 23.43
N PRO A 334 -0.06 12.22 23.33
CA PRO A 334 0.66 12.31 22.05
C PRO A 334 0.61 11.01 21.23
N ILE A 335 0.83 9.85 21.86
CA ILE A 335 0.83 8.54 21.19
C ILE A 335 -0.53 8.19 20.56
N MET A 336 -1.63 8.80 21.04
CA MET A 336 -2.97 8.59 20.52
C MET A 336 -3.37 9.60 19.43
N ARG A 337 -2.54 10.63 19.15
CA ARG A 337 -2.81 11.67 18.15
C ARG A 337 -2.17 11.37 16.79
N GLU A 338 -0.94 10.87 16.79
CA GLU A 338 -0.20 10.53 15.57
C GLU A 338 -0.04 9.02 15.39
N GLU A 339 0.24 8.57 14.18
CA GLU A 339 0.59 7.19 13.88
C GLU A 339 1.92 6.85 14.58
N ILE A 340 1.94 5.75 15.34
CA ILE A 340 3.11 5.36 16.13
C ILE A 340 4.26 4.94 15.21
N PHE A 341 3.98 4.06 14.25
CA PHE A 341 4.95 3.52 13.29
C PHE A 341 6.19 2.94 13.97
N GLY A 342 5.95 2.15 15.02
CA GLY A 342 6.98 1.57 15.86
C GLY A 342 6.43 0.52 16.83
N PRO A 343 7.30 -0.17 17.61
CA PRO A 343 6.94 -1.35 18.38
C PRO A 343 6.31 -1.01 19.75
N ILE A 344 5.43 -0.02 19.81
CA ILE A 344 4.75 0.40 21.02
C ILE A 344 3.24 0.21 20.83
N LEU A 345 2.61 -0.55 21.72
CA LEU A 345 1.20 -0.89 21.67
C LEU A 345 0.43 -0.31 22.86
N PRO A 346 -0.30 0.80 22.70
CA PRO A 346 -1.25 1.27 23.68
C PRO A 346 -2.43 0.30 23.79
N VAL A 347 -2.78 -0.09 25.03
CA VAL A 347 -3.94 -0.92 25.34
C VAL A 347 -4.91 -0.10 26.20
N LEU A 348 -6.06 0.22 25.60
CA LEU A 348 -7.17 0.92 26.23
C LEU A 348 -8.28 -0.09 26.59
N THR A 349 -9.11 0.25 27.58
CA THR A 349 -10.27 -0.56 27.95
C THR A 349 -11.57 0.08 27.55
N TYR A 350 -12.59 -0.74 27.39
CA TYR A 350 -13.96 -0.29 27.17
C TYR A 350 -14.96 -1.22 27.84
N ARG A 351 -16.19 -0.75 28.06
CA ARG A 351 -17.34 -1.53 28.53
C ARG A 351 -18.32 -1.81 27.43
N GLU A 352 -18.68 -0.77 26.69
CA GLU A 352 -19.68 -0.82 25.64
C GLU A 352 -19.03 -0.62 24.26
N ILE A 353 -19.34 -1.51 23.32
CA ILE A 353 -18.76 -1.44 21.94
C ILE A 353 -19.11 -0.13 21.25
N ASP A 354 -20.23 0.48 21.59
CA ASP A 354 -20.64 1.79 21.07
C ASP A 354 -19.66 2.91 21.39
N ASP A 355 -18.96 2.84 22.54
CA ASP A 355 -17.93 3.82 22.89
C ASP A 355 -16.74 3.71 21.97
N VAL A 356 -16.34 2.47 21.64
CA VAL A 356 -15.25 2.19 20.71
C VAL A 356 -15.61 2.68 19.31
N ILE A 357 -16.81 2.36 18.83
CA ILE A 357 -17.28 2.80 17.52
C ILE A 357 -17.29 4.33 17.43
N ARG A 358 -17.80 5.02 18.48
CA ARG A 358 -17.77 6.49 18.54
C ARG A 358 -16.34 7.03 18.54
N PHE A 359 -15.43 6.39 19.27
CA PHE A 359 -14.03 6.79 19.33
C PHE A 359 -13.34 6.68 17.98
N VAL A 360 -13.53 5.57 17.26
CA VAL A 360 -12.99 5.36 15.92
C VAL A 360 -13.55 6.38 14.93
N ASN A 361 -14.86 6.61 14.95
CA ASN A 361 -15.53 7.51 14.00
C ASN A 361 -15.23 9.01 14.24
N LYS A 362 -14.73 9.39 15.42
CA LYS A 362 -14.28 10.77 15.71
C LYS A 362 -12.90 11.08 15.13
N ARG A 363 -12.20 10.07 14.62
CA ARG A 363 -10.86 10.16 14.06
C ARG A 363 -10.88 10.03 12.55
N GLU A 364 -9.75 10.37 11.91
CA GLU A 364 -9.55 10.11 10.49
C GLU A 364 -9.67 8.61 10.19
N LYS A 365 -10.19 8.30 9.02
CA LYS A 365 -10.40 6.92 8.57
C LYS A 365 -9.07 6.21 8.44
N PRO A 366 -8.83 5.11 9.19
CA PRO A 366 -7.57 4.39 9.16
C PRO A 366 -7.41 3.56 7.90
N LEU A 367 -6.18 3.17 7.60
CA LEU A 367 -5.88 2.24 6.52
C LEU A 367 -6.42 0.83 6.79
N ALA A 368 -6.37 0.38 8.06
CA ALA A 368 -6.93 -0.91 8.46
C ALA A 368 -7.73 -0.82 9.76
N LEU A 369 -8.64 -1.79 9.96
CA LEU A 369 -9.38 -2.00 11.20
C LEU A 369 -9.43 -3.50 11.51
N TYR A 370 -9.22 -3.86 12.77
CA TYR A 370 -9.19 -5.24 13.24
C TYR A 370 -10.21 -5.46 14.33
N TYR A 371 -10.95 -6.57 14.23
CA TYR A 371 -11.90 -6.97 15.26
C TYR A 371 -11.70 -8.44 15.60
N PHE A 372 -11.61 -8.75 16.89
CA PHE A 372 -11.60 -10.11 17.42
C PHE A 372 -12.85 -10.35 18.27
N GLY A 373 -13.58 -11.42 17.96
CA GLY A 373 -14.79 -11.78 18.69
C GLY A 373 -15.87 -12.41 17.81
N PRO A 374 -17.12 -12.43 18.30
CA PRO A 374 -18.26 -13.02 17.60
C PRO A 374 -18.56 -12.31 16.27
N GLU A 375 -18.95 -13.07 15.26
CA GLU A 375 -19.24 -12.54 13.90
C GLU A 375 -20.36 -11.49 13.90
N ARG A 376 -21.37 -11.64 14.79
CA ARG A 376 -22.47 -10.66 14.89
C ARG A 376 -21.95 -9.26 15.26
N GLU A 377 -21.09 -9.18 16.27
CA GLU A 377 -20.51 -7.91 16.71
C GLU A 377 -19.47 -7.39 15.70
N ALA A 378 -18.68 -8.30 15.09
CA ALA A 378 -17.78 -7.94 13.99
C ALA A 378 -18.54 -7.23 12.85
N ARG A 379 -19.67 -7.78 12.44
CA ARG A 379 -20.54 -7.21 11.40
C ARG A 379 -21.09 -5.84 11.81
N GLU A 380 -21.48 -5.68 13.06
CA GLU A 380 -21.92 -4.40 13.60
C GLU A 380 -20.82 -3.34 13.56
N VAL A 381 -19.62 -3.67 14.06
CA VAL A 381 -18.46 -2.78 14.04
C VAL A 381 -18.11 -2.37 12.60
N LEU A 382 -18.01 -3.33 11.67
CA LEU A 382 -17.68 -3.06 10.28
C LEU A 382 -18.73 -2.21 9.55
N ASN A 383 -20.01 -2.41 9.85
CA ASN A 383 -21.10 -1.63 9.24
C ASN A 383 -21.18 -0.19 9.77
N ARG A 384 -20.67 0.06 10.98
CA ARG A 384 -20.76 1.37 11.65
C ARG A 384 -19.45 2.14 11.65
N THR A 385 -18.37 1.58 11.08
CA THR A 385 -17.06 2.23 10.94
C THR A 385 -16.62 2.26 9.49
N SER A 386 -15.53 2.97 9.18
CA SER A 386 -14.93 3.00 7.84
C SER A 386 -13.43 2.89 7.94
N SER A 387 -12.82 2.07 7.04
CA SER A 387 -11.38 1.90 6.91
C SER A 387 -11.01 1.52 5.48
N GLY A 388 -9.74 1.56 5.14
CA GLY A 388 -9.23 1.07 3.85
C GLY A 388 -9.50 -0.42 3.64
N GLY A 389 -9.16 -1.22 4.65
CA GLY A 389 -9.40 -2.66 4.73
C GLY A 389 -9.70 -3.10 6.17
N ALA A 390 -10.07 -4.37 6.37
CA ALA A 390 -10.33 -4.91 7.69
C ALA A 390 -10.02 -6.42 7.78
N CYS A 391 -9.73 -6.91 9.01
CA CYS A 391 -9.74 -8.34 9.30
C CYS A 391 -10.66 -8.62 10.50
N VAL A 392 -11.34 -9.77 10.45
CA VAL A 392 -12.08 -10.34 11.57
C VAL A 392 -11.31 -11.54 12.10
N ASN A 393 -11.05 -11.54 13.39
CA ASN A 393 -10.25 -12.56 14.09
C ASN A 393 -8.83 -12.73 13.56
N ASP A 394 -8.28 -11.71 12.90
CA ASP A 394 -6.88 -11.65 12.46
C ASP A 394 -6.40 -10.20 12.34
N THR A 395 -5.10 -10.02 12.04
CA THR A 395 -4.50 -8.72 11.72
C THR A 395 -3.73 -8.81 10.41
N ILE A 396 -3.54 -7.70 9.73
CA ILE A 396 -2.72 -7.47 8.53
C ILE A 396 -2.94 -8.41 7.31
N VAL A 397 -3.38 -9.65 7.47
CA VAL A 397 -3.41 -10.67 6.40
C VAL A 397 -4.28 -10.33 5.18
N HIS A 398 -5.18 -9.34 5.30
CA HIS A 398 -6.00 -8.90 4.16
C HIS A 398 -5.17 -8.35 3.00
N LEU A 399 -3.97 -7.80 3.28
CA LEU A 399 -3.05 -7.29 2.26
C LEU A 399 -2.37 -8.40 1.44
N ALA A 400 -2.24 -9.61 2.02
CA ALA A 400 -1.55 -10.72 1.36
C ALA A 400 -2.39 -11.46 0.30
N ASN A 401 -3.68 -11.12 0.17
CA ASN A 401 -4.54 -11.75 -0.81
C ASN A 401 -4.62 -10.92 -2.11
N PRO A 402 -4.00 -11.34 -3.22
CA PRO A 402 -3.98 -10.57 -4.47
C PRO A 402 -5.34 -10.43 -5.15
N ARG A 403 -6.40 -11.01 -4.60
CA ARG A 403 -7.78 -10.85 -5.07
C ARG A 403 -8.54 -9.75 -4.34
N LEU A 404 -8.00 -9.28 -3.20
CA LEU A 404 -8.58 -8.19 -2.44
C LEU A 404 -7.89 -6.88 -2.83
N PRO A 405 -8.64 -5.86 -3.30
CA PRO A 405 -8.06 -4.55 -3.52
C PRO A 405 -7.58 -3.95 -2.20
N PHE A 406 -6.32 -3.52 -2.15
CA PHE A 406 -5.71 -2.87 -1.01
C PHE A 406 -5.58 -1.37 -1.23
N GLY A 407 -5.80 -0.57 -0.19
CA GLY A 407 -5.61 0.89 -0.22
C GLY A 407 -6.52 1.62 0.76
N GLY A 408 -6.20 2.89 1.00
CA GLY A 408 -6.84 3.75 1.99
C GLY A 408 -8.17 4.37 1.55
N VAL A 409 -8.70 5.20 2.45
CA VAL A 409 -9.89 6.05 2.23
C VAL A 409 -9.76 7.34 3.06
N GLY A 410 -10.02 8.50 2.46
CA GLY A 410 -9.83 9.79 3.12
C GLY A 410 -8.35 10.06 3.41
N MET A 411 -7.99 10.36 4.67
CA MET A 411 -6.62 10.65 5.05
C MET A 411 -5.69 9.43 5.05
N SER A 412 -6.22 8.21 4.91
CA SER A 412 -5.40 7.00 4.76
C SER A 412 -5.06 6.65 3.31
N GLY A 413 -5.63 7.35 2.31
CA GLY A 413 -5.21 7.17 0.93
C GLY A 413 -6.31 7.34 -0.10
N ILE A 414 -5.89 7.24 -1.38
CA ILE A 414 -6.72 7.35 -2.58
C ILE A 414 -6.28 6.26 -3.57
N GLY A 415 -7.23 5.50 -4.07
CA GLY A 415 -6.95 4.39 -4.99
C GLY A 415 -6.91 3.04 -4.30
N LYS A 416 -6.85 2.00 -5.09
CA LYS A 416 -6.76 0.60 -4.65
C LYS A 416 -5.90 -0.18 -5.63
N TYR A 417 -5.00 -1.04 -5.12
CA TYR A 417 -4.12 -1.85 -5.94
C TYR A 417 -4.09 -3.31 -5.45
N HIS A 418 -3.16 -4.11 -5.83
CA HIS A 418 -3.01 -5.58 -5.80
C HIS A 418 -3.80 -6.30 -6.90
N GLY A 419 -3.16 -7.26 -7.53
CA GLY A 419 -3.72 -8.13 -8.53
C GLY A 419 -4.42 -7.38 -9.67
N LYS A 420 -5.68 -7.74 -9.92
CA LYS A 420 -6.46 -7.10 -11.00
C LYS A 420 -6.68 -5.60 -10.76
N ALA A 421 -6.80 -5.18 -9.50
CA ALA A 421 -6.97 -3.77 -9.20
C ALA A 421 -5.73 -2.96 -9.61
N SER A 422 -4.51 -3.49 -9.45
CA SER A 422 -3.28 -2.86 -9.97
C SER A 422 -3.33 -2.68 -11.49
N PHE A 423 -3.72 -3.73 -12.22
CA PHE A 423 -3.86 -3.65 -13.68
C PHE A 423 -4.88 -2.57 -14.10
N GLU A 424 -6.03 -2.52 -13.43
CA GLU A 424 -7.08 -1.54 -13.70
C GLU A 424 -6.67 -0.12 -13.29
N LEU A 425 -5.97 0.03 -12.15
CA LEU A 425 -5.47 1.30 -11.64
C LEU A 425 -4.52 2.00 -12.63
N PHE A 426 -3.59 1.25 -13.21
CA PHE A 426 -2.62 1.76 -14.17
C PHE A 426 -3.12 1.75 -15.62
N SER A 427 -4.42 1.56 -15.84
CA SER A 427 -5.07 1.56 -17.16
C SER A 427 -6.11 2.64 -17.28
N ASN A 428 -6.06 3.40 -18.39
CA ASN A 428 -7.19 4.23 -18.81
C ASN A 428 -8.33 3.34 -19.33
N LEU A 429 -9.53 3.51 -18.77
CA LEU A 429 -10.74 2.78 -19.17
C LEU A 429 -11.45 3.49 -20.31
N ARG A 430 -11.06 3.21 -21.56
CA ARG A 430 -11.64 3.83 -22.74
C ARG A 430 -12.98 3.19 -23.11
N SER A 431 -14.04 3.95 -23.03
CA SER A 431 -15.36 3.57 -23.49
C SER A 431 -15.48 3.62 -25.01
N VAL A 432 -15.93 2.53 -25.61
CA VAL A 432 -16.08 2.42 -27.08
C VAL A 432 -17.48 1.87 -27.42
N VAL A 433 -18.19 2.61 -28.24
CA VAL A 433 -19.43 2.14 -28.87
C VAL A 433 -19.16 1.96 -30.36
N LYS A 434 -19.39 0.76 -30.87
CA LYS A 434 -19.31 0.44 -32.30
C LYS A 434 -20.73 0.35 -32.88
N SER A 435 -21.11 1.34 -33.64
CA SER A 435 -22.36 1.32 -34.41
C SER A 435 -22.14 0.70 -35.79
N PHE A 436 -23.22 0.21 -36.39
CA PHE A 436 -23.24 -0.33 -37.74
C PHE A 436 -23.72 0.75 -38.72
N THR A 437 -23.22 0.72 -39.95
CA THR A 437 -23.57 1.67 -41.00
C THR A 437 -24.68 1.21 -41.91
N PHE A 438 -25.09 -0.08 -41.82
CA PHE A 438 -26.18 -0.62 -42.62
C PHE A 438 -27.58 -0.29 -42.05
N PHE A 439 -27.66 0.19 -40.82
CA PHE A 439 -28.88 0.63 -40.17
C PHE A 439 -28.61 1.98 -39.47
N ASP A 440 -29.46 2.97 -39.75
CA ASP A 440 -29.45 4.26 -39.08
C ASP A 440 -30.80 4.55 -38.44
N ASN A 441 -30.79 4.85 -37.16
CA ASN A 441 -31.99 5.20 -36.42
C ASN A 441 -32.32 6.69 -36.63
N HIS A 442 -33.14 6.99 -37.61
CA HIS A 442 -33.53 8.35 -37.94
C HIS A 442 -34.26 9.11 -36.83
N PHE A 443 -34.83 8.39 -35.83
CA PHE A 443 -35.51 9.03 -34.69
C PHE A 443 -34.58 9.81 -33.77
N ARG A 444 -33.27 9.56 -33.82
CA ARG A 444 -32.27 10.31 -33.03
C ARG A 444 -31.89 11.68 -33.59
N TYR A 445 -32.32 11.97 -34.82
CA TYR A 445 -31.99 13.24 -35.48
C TYR A 445 -33.17 14.22 -35.47
N PRO A 446 -32.89 15.54 -35.47
CA PRO A 446 -33.93 16.53 -35.69
C PRO A 446 -34.56 16.41 -37.09
N PRO A 447 -35.84 16.82 -37.22
CA PRO A 447 -36.75 17.25 -36.15
C PRO A 447 -37.30 16.13 -35.33
N TYR A 448 -37.29 16.26 -33.99
CA TYR A 448 -37.64 15.19 -32.99
C TYR A 448 -39.14 14.91 -32.92
N LYS A 449 -39.77 14.61 -34.06
CA LYS A 449 -41.23 14.38 -34.15
C LYS A 449 -41.73 13.18 -33.35
N HIS A 450 -40.85 12.25 -33.02
CA HIS A 450 -41.19 11.00 -32.32
C HIS A 450 -40.61 10.89 -30.92
N LEU A 451 -40.39 12.04 -30.24
CA LEU A 451 -39.76 12.08 -28.89
C LEU A 451 -40.48 11.21 -27.86
N ASN A 452 -41.84 11.14 -27.92
CA ASN A 452 -42.65 10.33 -27.04
C ASN A 452 -42.39 8.81 -27.21
N LEU A 453 -42.03 8.40 -28.42
CA LEU A 453 -41.62 6.99 -28.67
C LEU A 453 -40.22 6.73 -28.13
N LEU A 454 -39.26 7.66 -28.35
CA LEU A 454 -37.89 7.53 -27.80
C LEU A 454 -37.88 7.43 -26.28
N LYS A 455 -38.72 8.19 -25.59
CA LYS A 455 -38.85 8.15 -24.12
C LYS A 455 -39.24 6.79 -23.56
N LYS A 456 -39.86 5.90 -24.37
CA LYS A 456 -40.22 4.55 -23.94
C LYS A 456 -39.06 3.53 -24.02
N PHE A 457 -37.99 3.87 -24.76
CA PHE A 457 -36.82 3.01 -25.00
C PHE A 457 -35.52 3.53 -24.34
N MET A 458 -35.58 4.68 -23.69
CA MET A 458 -34.52 5.22 -22.83
C MET A 458 -34.78 4.91 -21.36
#